data_4545e3f45c749574191f214ba6ebf292
#
_entry.id   4545e3f45c749574191f214ba6ebf292
#
_cell.length_a   1.000
_cell.length_b   1.000
_cell.length_c   1.000
_cell.angle_alpha   90.00
_cell.angle_beta   90.00
_cell.angle_gamma   90.00
#
_symmetry.space_group_name_H-M   'P 1'
#
loop_
_entity.id
_entity.type
_entity.pdbx_description
1 polymer ?
#
loop_
_entity_poly.entity_id
_entity_poly.type
_entity_poly.pdbx_seq_one_letter_code
_entity_poly.pdbx_strand_id
1 'polypeptide(L)'
;MAKVNVSLRIGDEAENGQIKIIDEDRLCYLVLSNSKGALGKRTISKTLLEEYVEYFHSHPDATPAEARKDLTGSSEVDRFEYGYTSTLTVMAKMIIKLEKKGTKQKALPPFPLQQIFYGAPGTGKSHTIKEEVEGRGELFFRTTFHPDSDYATFVGAYKPVKEKGRVYGAQGPLKEGDAYIEEDRIGYRFVPQAFTRAYVAAWNTEKPVFLVIEEINRGNCAQIFGDLFQLLDRKNGYSEYPIDADEALSMYLQESLKASQRSDIPDIVRRGEKLQLPPNLYLWATMNTSDQSLFPIDSAFKRRWEWKYFPIKPCPEKHYEIVVGEHQYDWWGVIKKINSVIGEATHSEDKQLGYFFVTPKDDVITAEMLVGKVFFYLWNDVFKHYGFDHSIFSKGNGETYSFADFFQETGEIEIQSVVAFLEHIDQVVDNMHPFCLDTSATGVNEA
;
A
#
# COMPACT_ATOMS: atom_id res chain seq x y z
N MET A 1 16.91 -28.99 -13.86
CA MET A 1 17.12 -27.86 -14.78
C MET A 1 16.36 -26.67 -14.22
N ALA A 2 17.08 -25.62 -13.84
CA ALA A 2 16.46 -24.39 -13.34
C ALA A 2 15.78 -23.70 -14.53
N LYS A 3 14.45 -23.47 -14.45
CA LYS A 3 13.74 -22.66 -15.43
C LYS A 3 14.29 -21.24 -15.35
N VAL A 4 14.90 -20.77 -16.42
CA VAL A 4 15.30 -19.37 -16.56
C VAL A 4 14.04 -18.53 -16.54
N ASN A 5 13.90 -17.70 -15.51
CA ASN A 5 12.75 -16.85 -15.33
C ASN A 5 12.98 -15.55 -16.11
N VAL A 6 12.59 -15.53 -17.38
CA VAL A 6 12.73 -14.37 -18.26
C VAL A 6 11.67 -13.34 -17.90
N SER A 7 12.03 -12.36 -17.07
CA SER A 7 11.18 -11.22 -16.73
C SER A 7 11.56 -9.99 -17.56
N LEU A 8 11.00 -9.87 -18.74
CA LEU A 8 11.04 -8.63 -19.52
C LEU A 8 9.94 -7.68 -19.03
N ARG A 9 10.29 -6.42 -18.77
CA ARG A 9 9.34 -5.38 -18.35
C ARG A 9 8.85 -4.59 -19.56
N ILE A 10 7.63 -4.06 -19.46
CA ILE A 10 7.09 -3.11 -20.45
C ILE A 10 7.99 -1.88 -20.46
N GLY A 11 8.65 -1.60 -21.58
CA GLY A 11 9.53 -0.45 -21.75
C GLY A 11 11.02 -0.74 -21.78
N ASP A 12 11.47 -2.01 -21.67
CA ASP A 12 12.87 -2.37 -21.86
C ASP A 12 13.33 -2.03 -23.30
N GLU A 13 14.51 -1.37 -23.41
CA GLU A 13 15.06 -0.97 -24.72
C GLU A 13 16.13 -1.96 -25.18
N ALA A 14 16.00 -2.43 -26.44
CA ALA A 14 17.06 -3.13 -27.13
C ALA A 14 17.94 -2.16 -27.91
N GLU A 15 19.17 -2.57 -28.25
CA GLU A 15 20.11 -1.74 -29.02
C GLU A 15 19.53 -1.18 -30.33
N ASN A 16 18.45 -1.75 -30.83
CA ASN A 16 17.79 -1.42 -32.11
C ASN A 16 16.26 -1.23 -32.02
N GLY A 17 15.68 -0.95 -30.82
CA GLY A 17 14.25 -0.69 -30.70
C GLY A 17 13.64 -1.05 -29.34
N GLN A 18 12.39 -0.65 -29.15
CA GLN A 18 11.64 -0.90 -27.90
C GLN A 18 10.92 -2.26 -27.96
N ILE A 19 10.98 -3.03 -26.88
CA ILE A 19 10.26 -4.27 -26.70
C ILE A 19 9.06 -4.00 -25.79
N LYS A 20 7.84 -4.29 -26.27
CA LYS A 20 6.62 -4.24 -25.45
C LYS A 20 6.02 -5.63 -25.30
N ILE A 21 5.75 -6.04 -24.06
CA ILE A 21 4.93 -7.22 -23.77
C ILE A 21 3.48 -6.85 -24.04
N ILE A 22 2.80 -7.61 -24.90
CA ILE A 22 1.43 -7.31 -25.35
C ILE A 22 0.41 -8.19 -24.65
N ASP A 23 0.82 -9.40 -24.20
CA ASP A 23 -0.07 -10.38 -23.58
C ASP A 23 0.73 -11.26 -22.60
N GLU A 24 0.13 -11.59 -21.43
CA GLU A 24 0.79 -12.40 -20.40
C GLU A 24 0.85 -13.89 -20.75
N ASP A 25 -0.11 -14.40 -21.52
CA ASP A 25 -0.22 -15.83 -21.86
C ASP A 25 0.48 -16.21 -23.18
N ARG A 26 0.65 -15.25 -24.09
CA ARG A 26 1.39 -15.42 -25.34
C ARG A 26 2.34 -14.25 -25.49
N LEU A 27 3.59 -14.46 -25.21
CA LEU A 27 4.57 -13.41 -25.25
C LEU A 27 4.72 -12.86 -26.67
N CYS A 28 3.87 -11.91 -27.00
CA CYS A 28 3.98 -11.11 -28.19
C CYS A 28 4.90 -9.93 -27.91
N TYR A 29 6.02 -9.86 -28.60
CA TYR A 29 6.93 -8.73 -28.49
C TYR A 29 6.73 -7.81 -29.68
N LEU A 30 6.61 -6.53 -29.40
CA LEU A 30 6.68 -5.50 -30.41
C LEU A 30 8.14 -5.13 -30.61
N VAL A 31 8.73 -5.56 -31.69
CA VAL A 31 10.06 -5.14 -32.07
C VAL A 31 9.95 -3.88 -32.93
N LEU A 32 10.42 -2.78 -32.39
CA LEU A 32 10.57 -1.54 -33.13
C LEU A 32 12.00 -1.48 -33.61
N SER A 33 12.26 -1.83 -34.83
CA SER A 33 13.10 -1.11 -35.76
C SER A 33 13.46 -1.91 -37.00
N ASN A 34 13.39 -1.25 -38.09
CA ASN A 34 14.35 -1.36 -39.15
C ASN A 34 14.93 0.05 -39.39
N SER A 35 16.01 0.14 -40.12
CA SER A 35 16.69 1.38 -40.50
C SER A 35 15.80 2.44 -41.19
N LYS A 36 14.49 2.22 -41.29
CA LYS A 36 13.48 3.10 -41.90
C LYS A 36 12.35 3.49 -40.95
N GLY A 37 12.44 3.19 -39.65
CA GLY A 37 11.44 3.61 -38.66
C GLY A 37 10.08 2.91 -38.74
N ALA A 38 9.94 1.83 -39.47
CA ALA A 38 8.69 1.09 -39.58
C ALA A 38 8.49 0.14 -38.39
N LEU A 39 7.31 0.25 -37.73
CA LEU A 39 6.87 -0.59 -36.65
C LEU A 39 6.43 -1.97 -37.15
N GLY A 40 7.17 -3.01 -36.82
CA GLY A 40 6.77 -4.40 -37.08
C GLY A 40 6.29 -5.09 -35.80
N LYS A 41 5.02 -5.52 -35.79
CA LYS A 41 4.48 -6.36 -34.71
C LYS A 41 4.86 -7.81 -35.00
N ARG A 42 5.58 -8.45 -34.07
CA ARG A 42 5.96 -9.86 -34.19
C ARG A 42 5.62 -10.61 -32.92
N THR A 43 5.05 -11.78 -33.06
CA THR A 43 4.73 -12.70 -31.97
C THR A 43 5.87 -13.71 -31.87
N ILE A 44 6.46 -13.85 -30.69
CA ILE A 44 7.56 -14.77 -30.41
C ILE A 44 7.14 -15.66 -29.26
N SER A 45 7.39 -16.97 -29.38
CA SER A 45 7.16 -17.93 -28.31
C SER A 45 8.12 -17.68 -27.15
N LYS A 46 7.60 -17.70 -25.93
CA LYS A 46 8.41 -17.58 -24.71
C LYS A 46 9.40 -18.72 -24.59
N THR A 47 8.94 -19.94 -24.86
CA THR A 47 9.75 -21.15 -24.80
C THR A 47 10.96 -21.05 -25.75
N LEU A 48 10.73 -20.59 -26.97
CA LEU A 48 11.80 -20.41 -27.95
C LEU A 48 12.79 -19.32 -27.55
N LEU A 49 12.31 -18.24 -26.93
CA LEU A 49 13.20 -17.20 -26.41
C LEU A 49 14.05 -17.71 -25.24
N GLU A 50 13.49 -18.52 -24.35
CA GLU A 50 14.20 -19.17 -23.25
C GLU A 50 15.29 -20.10 -23.76
N GLU A 51 15.02 -20.92 -24.80
CA GLU A 51 16.02 -21.76 -25.47
C GLU A 51 17.18 -20.94 -26.08
N TYR A 52 16.86 -19.80 -26.71
CA TYR A 52 17.88 -18.90 -27.25
C TYR A 52 18.71 -18.22 -26.15
N VAL A 53 18.12 -17.87 -25.02
CA VAL A 53 18.84 -17.31 -23.86
C VAL A 53 19.79 -18.35 -23.29
N GLU A 54 19.35 -19.59 -23.10
CA GLU A 54 20.19 -20.69 -22.58
C GLU A 54 21.35 -21.02 -23.54
N TYR A 55 21.07 -21.03 -24.86
CA TYR A 55 22.09 -21.24 -25.88
C TYR A 55 23.17 -20.14 -25.84
N PHE A 56 22.79 -18.86 -25.81
CA PHE A 56 23.76 -17.75 -25.78
C PHE A 56 24.45 -17.57 -24.43
N HIS A 57 23.91 -18.11 -23.35
CA HIS A 57 24.64 -18.22 -22.09
C HIS A 57 25.83 -19.18 -22.22
N SER A 58 25.63 -20.29 -22.92
CA SER A 58 26.67 -21.30 -23.15
C SER A 58 27.61 -20.93 -24.32
N HIS A 59 27.13 -20.15 -25.28
CA HIS A 59 27.85 -19.77 -26.51
C HIS A 59 27.74 -18.24 -26.76
N PRO A 60 28.42 -17.40 -25.94
CA PRO A 60 28.24 -15.95 -25.96
C PRO A 60 28.63 -15.28 -27.29
N ASP A 61 29.56 -15.86 -28.02
CA ASP A 61 30.09 -15.34 -29.30
C ASP A 61 29.42 -15.94 -30.55
N ALA A 62 28.44 -16.85 -30.36
CA ALA A 62 27.75 -17.49 -31.47
C ALA A 62 26.98 -16.48 -32.35
N THR A 63 26.93 -16.77 -33.61
CA THR A 63 26.13 -16.03 -34.59
C THR A 63 24.67 -16.48 -34.59
N PRO A 64 23.74 -15.66 -35.11
CA PRO A 64 22.34 -16.08 -35.27
C PRO A 64 22.16 -17.33 -36.12
N ALA A 65 23.04 -17.55 -37.09
CA ALA A 65 22.99 -18.72 -37.97
C ALA A 65 23.42 -20.00 -37.23
N GLU A 66 24.42 -19.92 -36.37
CA GLU A 66 24.87 -21.03 -35.52
C GLU A 66 23.81 -21.40 -34.49
N ALA A 67 23.26 -20.42 -33.77
CA ALA A 67 22.16 -20.65 -32.82
C ALA A 67 20.97 -21.35 -33.51
N ARG A 68 20.58 -20.91 -34.71
CA ARG A 68 19.52 -21.55 -35.46
C ARG A 68 19.87 -23.01 -35.82
N LYS A 69 21.08 -23.25 -36.31
CA LYS A 69 21.52 -24.59 -36.73
C LYS A 69 21.49 -25.57 -35.57
N ASP A 70 21.95 -25.13 -34.39
CA ASP A 70 22.07 -26.00 -33.22
C ASP A 70 20.73 -26.22 -32.50
N LEU A 71 19.77 -25.28 -32.65
CA LEU A 71 18.42 -25.36 -32.05
C LEU A 71 17.37 -25.94 -33.04
N THR A 72 17.76 -26.40 -34.24
CA THR A 72 16.87 -26.99 -35.25
C THR A 72 16.19 -28.31 -34.85
N GLY A 73 16.44 -28.81 -33.65
CA GLY A 73 15.68 -29.93 -33.06
C GLY A 73 14.38 -29.55 -32.37
N SER A 74 14.08 -28.26 -32.22
CA SER A 74 12.83 -27.79 -31.64
C SER A 74 11.76 -27.61 -32.72
N SER A 75 10.59 -28.19 -32.52
CA SER A 75 9.48 -28.14 -33.50
C SER A 75 8.95 -26.73 -33.80
N GLU A 76 9.34 -25.74 -33.03
CA GLU A 76 8.97 -24.33 -33.20
C GLU A 76 9.99 -23.55 -34.04
N VAL A 77 11.27 -23.93 -34.03
CA VAL A 77 12.35 -23.25 -34.77
C VAL A 77 12.17 -23.40 -36.28
N ASP A 78 11.69 -24.53 -36.74
CA ASP A 78 11.45 -24.83 -38.18
C ASP A 78 10.32 -24.01 -38.83
N ARG A 79 9.50 -23.30 -38.01
CA ARG A 79 8.38 -22.50 -38.49
C ARG A 79 8.70 -21.03 -38.72
N PHE A 80 9.91 -20.59 -38.45
CA PHE A 80 10.25 -19.15 -38.50
C PHE A 80 10.99 -18.79 -39.79
N GLU A 81 10.47 -17.77 -40.49
CA GLU A 81 11.18 -17.10 -41.56
C GLU A 81 12.48 -16.47 -41.09
N TYR A 82 13.46 -16.29 -41.96
CA TYR A 82 14.83 -15.84 -41.70
C TYR A 82 14.96 -14.56 -40.82
N GLY A 83 13.95 -13.67 -40.85
CA GLY A 83 13.92 -12.46 -40.06
C GLY A 83 13.72 -12.62 -38.56
N TYR A 84 13.24 -13.75 -38.07
CA TYR A 84 12.97 -14.01 -36.65
C TYR A 84 14.22 -14.44 -35.86
N THR A 85 15.13 -15.15 -36.50
CA THR A 85 16.36 -15.65 -35.88
C THR A 85 17.23 -14.48 -35.37
N SER A 86 17.37 -13.42 -36.16
CA SER A 86 18.12 -12.22 -35.75
C SER A 86 17.43 -11.48 -34.59
N THR A 87 16.09 -11.44 -34.59
CA THR A 87 15.31 -10.85 -33.51
C THR A 87 15.47 -11.61 -32.21
N LEU A 88 15.32 -12.93 -32.21
CA LEU A 88 15.51 -13.80 -31.05
C LEU A 88 16.92 -13.67 -30.49
N THR A 89 17.94 -13.61 -31.35
CA THR A 89 19.33 -13.40 -30.95
C THR A 89 19.52 -12.04 -30.25
N VAL A 90 18.98 -10.97 -30.81
CA VAL A 90 19.06 -9.62 -30.17
C VAL A 90 18.39 -9.62 -28.83
N MET A 91 17.20 -10.22 -28.73
CA MET A 91 16.45 -10.30 -27.48
C MET A 91 17.17 -11.16 -26.44
N ALA A 92 17.67 -12.34 -26.81
CA ALA A 92 18.41 -13.21 -25.91
C ALA A 92 19.70 -12.53 -25.41
N LYS A 93 20.49 -11.93 -26.29
CA LYS A 93 21.69 -11.17 -25.90
C LYS A 93 21.36 -9.96 -25.03
N MET A 94 20.24 -9.30 -25.25
CA MET A 94 19.76 -8.22 -24.39
C MET A 94 19.38 -8.72 -23.00
N ILE A 95 18.65 -9.85 -22.89
CA ILE A 95 18.30 -10.47 -21.61
C ILE A 95 19.57 -10.83 -20.83
N ILE A 96 20.54 -11.47 -21.50
CA ILE A 96 21.83 -11.84 -20.89
C ILE A 96 22.60 -10.58 -20.44
N LYS A 97 22.56 -9.51 -21.23
CA LYS A 97 23.19 -8.21 -20.86
C LYS A 97 22.48 -7.57 -19.67
N LEU A 98 21.15 -7.67 -19.58
CA LEU A 98 20.37 -7.21 -18.44
C LEU A 98 20.63 -8.06 -17.18
N GLU A 99 20.74 -9.38 -17.32
CA GLU A 99 21.14 -10.29 -16.24
C GLU A 99 22.56 -10.00 -15.74
N LYS A 100 23.51 -9.79 -16.65
CA LYS A 100 24.89 -9.37 -16.29
C LYS A 100 24.97 -7.96 -15.70
N LYS A 101 24.10 -7.05 -16.09
CA LYS A 101 23.94 -5.73 -15.47
C LYS A 101 23.20 -5.81 -14.12
N GLY A 102 22.28 -6.75 -13.96
CA GLY A 102 21.55 -7.01 -12.71
C GLY A 102 22.45 -7.39 -11.54
N THR A 103 23.68 -7.86 -11.81
CA THR A 103 24.72 -8.03 -10.79
C THR A 103 25.39 -6.72 -10.36
N LYS A 104 25.10 -5.57 -11.00
CA LYS A 104 25.71 -4.26 -10.67
C LYS A 104 24.77 -3.06 -10.56
N GLN A 105 23.52 -3.18 -10.99
CA GLN A 105 22.48 -2.18 -10.68
C GLN A 105 21.25 -2.93 -10.19
N LYS A 106 21.04 -2.91 -8.86
CA LYS A 106 19.76 -3.31 -8.28
C LYS A 106 18.68 -2.55 -9.04
N ALA A 107 17.76 -3.26 -9.69
CA ALA A 107 16.61 -2.64 -10.30
C ALA A 107 15.96 -1.72 -9.27
N LEU A 108 15.61 -0.49 -9.71
CA LEU A 108 14.83 0.42 -8.86
C LEU A 108 13.62 -0.36 -8.34
N PRO A 109 13.31 -0.21 -7.05
CA PRO A 109 12.15 -0.90 -6.49
C PRO A 109 10.91 -0.59 -7.33
N PRO A 110 10.06 -1.58 -7.61
CA PRO A 110 8.88 -1.41 -8.46
C PRO A 110 7.86 -0.41 -7.90
N PHE A 111 8.08 0.04 -6.66
CA PHE A 111 7.26 0.98 -5.92
C PHE A 111 8.11 2.04 -5.25
N PRO A 112 7.52 3.22 -4.94
CA PRO A 112 8.17 4.19 -4.08
C PRO A 112 8.57 3.56 -2.74
N LEU A 113 9.81 3.79 -2.32
CA LEU A 113 10.33 3.28 -1.06
C LEU A 113 9.61 3.91 0.15
N GLN A 114 9.17 5.15 0.01
CA GLN A 114 8.39 5.87 1.00
C GLN A 114 7.16 6.48 0.33
N GLN A 115 5.97 6.11 0.77
CA GLN A 115 4.73 6.61 0.18
C GLN A 115 3.66 6.89 1.24
N ILE A 116 3.03 8.05 1.16
CA ILE A 116 1.84 8.41 1.94
C ILE A 116 0.61 8.36 1.05
N PHE A 117 -0.35 7.55 1.44
CA PHE A 117 -1.67 7.45 0.83
C PHE A 117 -2.61 8.37 1.60
N TYR A 118 -3.09 9.43 0.96
CA TYR A 118 -3.91 10.45 1.63
C TYR A 118 -5.25 10.67 0.92
N GLY A 119 -6.22 11.18 1.65
CA GLY A 119 -7.58 11.48 1.16
C GLY A 119 -8.62 11.36 2.25
N ALA A 120 -9.87 11.58 1.89
CA ALA A 120 -11.03 11.54 2.77
C ALA A 120 -11.18 10.20 3.52
N PRO A 121 -11.85 10.17 4.68
CA PRO A 121 -12.13 8.93 5.39
C PRO A 121 -13.04 8.00 4.56
N GLY A 122 -12.81 6.69 4.65
CA GLY A 122 -13.62 5.71 3.93
C GLY A 122 -13.32 5.58 2.43
N THR A 123 -12.21 6.10 1.92
CA THR A 123 -11.81 5.94 0.50
C THR A 123 -11.15 4.59 0.17
N GLY A 124 -10.90 3.73 1.18
CA GLY A 124 -10.31 2.40 0.97
C GLY A 124 -8.78 2.35 1.01
N LYS A 125 -8.10 3.39 1.48
CA LYS A 125 -6.62 3.47 1.56
C LYS A 125 -5.96 2.24 2.16
N SER A 126 -6.33 1.90 3.40
CA SER A 126 -5.75 0.77 4.14
C SER A 126 -6.05 -0.59 3.50
N HIS A 127 -7.23 -0.72 2.88
CA HIS A 127 -7.61 -1.93 2.15
C HIS A 127 -6.73 -2.12 0.92
N THR A 128 -6.57 -1.09 0.11
CA THR A 128 -5.72 -1.14 -1.10
C THR A 128 -4.26 -1.47 -0.75
N ILE A 129 -3.71 -0.84 0.31
CA ILE A 129 -2.36 -1.19 0.78
C ILE A 129 -2.29 -2.67 1.17
N LYS A 130 -3.30 -3.16 1.89
CA LYS A 130 -3.36 -4.57 2.30
C LYS A 130 -3.34 -5.50 1.09
N GLU A 131 -4.19 -5.27 0.10
CA GLU A 131 -4.24 -6.08 -1.12
C GLU A 131 -2.94 -6.00 -1.92
N GLU A 132 -2.37 -4.81 -2.08
CA GLU A 132 -1.11 -4.63 -2.81
C GLU A 132 0.08 -5.34 -2.13
N VAL A 133 0.08 -5.47 -0.80
CA VAL A 133 1.16 -6.09 -0.02
C VAL A 133 0.90 -7.58 0.21
N GLU A 134 -0.27 -7.95 0.75
CA GLU A 134 -0.60 -9.35 1.10
C GLU A 134 -0.77 -10.22 -0.15
N GLY A 135 -1.36 -9.67 -1.22
CA GLY A 135 -1.57 -10.38 -2.49
C GLY A 135 -0.28 -10.86 -3.16
N ARG A 136 0.87 -10.33 -2.75
CA ARG A 136 2.21 -10.70 -3.26
C ARG A 136 2.95 -11.69 -2.36
N GLY A 137 2.39 -12.07 -1.21
CA GLY A 137 3.03 -12.96 -0.24
C GLY A 137 4.31 -12.39 0.37
N GLU A 138 4.43 -11.06 0.46
CA GLU A 138 5.57 -10.35 0.99
C GLU A 138 5.47 -10.16 2.51
N LEU A 139 6.60 -9.96 3.16
CA LEU A 139 6.62 -9.69 4.60
C LEU A 139 6.13 -8.26 4.87
N PHE A 140 5.15 -8.13 5.75
CA PHE A 140 4.72 -6.81 6.18
C PHE A 140 4.56 -6.69 7.70
N PHE A 141 4.79 -5.48 8.18
CA PHE A 141 4.62 -5.06 9.56
C PHE A 141 3.69 -3.86 9.58
N ARG A 142 2.75 -3.84 10.50
CA ARG A 142 1.78 -2.76 10.61
C ARG A 142 1.84 -2.13 12.00
N THR A 143 1.73 -0.81 12.03
CA THR A 143 1.60 -0.02 13.25
C THR A 143 0.63 1.14 12.99
N THR A 144 0.01 1.65 14.06
CA THR A 144 -0.86 2.82 13.99
C THR A 144 -0.28 3.90 14.88
N PHE A 145 -0.18 5.12 14.36
CA PHE A 145 0.21 6.26 15.19
C PHE A 145 -0.99 6.80 15.95
N HIS A 146 -0.73 7.25 17.16
CA HIS A 146 -1.69 7.90 18.06
C HIS A 146 -0.97 8.99 18.86
N PRO A 147 -1.69 9.91 19.55
CA PRO A 147 -1.07 11.04 20.23
C PRO A 147 0.05 10.68 21.22
N ASP A 148 -0.06 9.52 21.88
CA ASP A 148 0.95 9.04 22.83
C ASP A 148 2.06 8.20 22.17
N SER A 149 2.09 8.11 20.85
CA SER A 149 3.17 7.40 20.14
C SER A 149 4.48 8.18 20.24
N ASP A 150 5.56 7.46 20.51
CA ASP A 150 6.90 7.99 20.65
C ASP A 150 7.95 7.06 19.98
N TYR A 151 9.21 7.41 20.07
CA TYR A 151 10.32 6.61 19.57
C TYR A 151 10.34 5.21 20.18
N ALA A 152 10.06 5.09 21.48
CA ALA A 152 10.10 3.80 22.19
C ALA A 152 8.98 2.84 21.75
N THR A 153 7.81 3.36 21.36
CA THR A 153 6.68 2.58 20.84
C THR A 153 6.82 2.23 19.38
N PHE A 154 7.64 2.94 18.64
CA PHE A 154 7.89 2.72 17.22
C PHE A 154 9.15 1.88 16.96
N VAL A 155 10.25 2.21 17.59
CA VAL A 155 11.55 1.54 17.44
C VAL A 155 11.72 0.41 18.44
N GLY A 156 11.52 0.70 19.70
CA GLY A 156 11.70 -0.22 20.81
C GLY A 156 12.35 0.43 22.01
N ALA A 157 12.36 -0.28 23.10
CA ALA A 157 12.95 0.18 24.34
C ALA A 157 13.43 -0.98 25.21
N TYR A 158 14.33 -0.70 26.13
CA TYR A 158 14.74 -1.62 27.19
C TYR A 158 13.61 -1.76 28.20
N LYS A 159 13.01 -2.96 28.28
CA LYS A 159 11.82 -3.20 29.10
C LYS A 159 12.00 -4.40 30.03
N PRO A 160 11.36 -4.40 31.21
CA PRO A 160 11.28 -5.57 32.05
C PRO A 160 10.48 -6.68 31.31
N VAL A 161 11.03 -7.88 31.32
CA VAL A 161 10.40 -9.07 30.73
C VAL A 161 10.48 -10.23 31.73
N LYS A 162 9.45 -11.06 31.70
CA LYS A 162 9.48 -12.32 32.46
C LYS A 162 10.33 -13.32 31.72
N GLU A 163 11.34 -13.85 32.42
CA GLU A 163 12.24 -14.88 31.89
C GLU A 163 12.43 -16.02 32.90
N LYS A 164 12.79 -17.20 32.40
CA LYS A 164 13.15 -18.35 33.23
C LYS A 164 14.60 -18.21 33.66
N GLY A 165 14.83 -18.15 34.94
CA GLY A 165 16.18 -18.13 35.53
C GLY A 165 16.44 -19.40 36.31
N ARG A 166 17.67 -19.95 36.24
CA ARG A 166 18.06 -21.11 37.07
C ARG A 166 18.15 -20.71 38.52
N VAL A 167 17.63 -21.57 39.39
CA VAL A 167 17.79 -21.42 40.85
C VAL A 167 19.17 -21.87 41.26
N TYR A 168 19.88 -21.08 42.03
CA TYR A 168 21.23 -21.40 42.50
C TYR A 168 21.23 -21.68 44.02
N GLY A 169 21.82 -22.81 44.43
CA GLY A 169 22.16 -23.08 45.80
C GLY A 169 23.65 -22.77 46.09
N ALA A 170 24.10 -23.08 47.29
CA ALA A 170 25.47 -22.77 47.72
C ALA A 170 26.57 -23.48 46.86
N GLN A 171 26.21 -24.54 46.16
CA GLN A 171 27.14 -25.35 45.35
C GLN A 171 26.92 -25.24 43.85
N GLY A 172 26.08 -24.30 43.39
CA GLY A 172 25.78 -24.10 41.99
C GLY A 172 24.29 -24.21 41.65
N PRO A 173 23.95 -24.33 40.37
CA PRO A 173 22.55 -24.42 39.95
C PRO A 173 21.87 -25.69 40.47
N LEU A 174 20.68 -25.54 41.06
CA LEU A 174 19.90 -26.63 41.59
C LEU A 174 19.28 -27.45 40.44
N LYS A 175 19.22 -28.79 40.65
CA LYS A 175 18.61 -29.74 39.72
C LYS A 175 17.60 -30.62 40.43
N GLU A 176 16.57 -30.98 39.68
CA GLU A 176 15.63 -32.05 40.04
C GLU A 176 15.76 -33.14 38.97
N GLY A 177 16.49 -34.25 39.32
CA GLY A 177 16.95 -35.20 38.33
C GLY A 177 18.02 -34.60 37.39
N ASP A 178 17.81 -34.73 36.07
CA ASP A 178 18.68 -34.15 35.04
C ASP A 178 18.32 -32.72 34.65
N ALA A 179 17.16 -32.22 35.09
CA ALA A 179 16.67 -30.89 34.76
C ALA A 179 17.09 -29.82 35.78
N TYR A 180 17.41 -28.61 35.29
CA TYR A 180 17.64 -27.47 36.18
C TYR A 180 16.33 -26.98 36.73
N ILE A 181 16.30 -26.62 38.02
CA ILE A 181 15.19 -25.94 38.65
C ILE A 181 15.20 -24.51 38.16
N GLU A 182 14.10 -24.07 37.57
CA GLU A 182 13.90 -22.72 37.04
C GLU A 182 12.82 -21.99 37.82
N GLU A 183 13.03 -20.69 38.01
CA GLU A 183 12.06 -19.80 38.59
C GLU A 183 11.78 -18.62 37.64
N ASP A 184 10.61 -18.02 37.77
CA ASP A 184 10.27 -16.82 37.05
C ASP A 184 11.03 -15.62 37.63
N ARG A 185 11.84 -14.96 36.80
CA ARG A 185 12.59 -13.75 37.16
C ARG A 185 12.18 -12.58 36.26
N ILE A 186 12.34 -11.39 36.76
CA ILE A 186 12.23 -10.19 35.93
C ILE A 186 13.65 -9.90 35.41
N GLY A 187 13.83 -10.13 34.13
CA GLY A 187 15.00 -9.67 33.38
C GLY A 187 14.69 -8.36 32.66
N TYR A 188 15.72 -7.75 32.09
CA TYR A 188 15.55 -6.58 31.24
C TYR A 188 16.17 -6.88 29.89
N ARG A 189 15.44 -6.56 28.79
CA ARG A 189 15.97 -6.67 27.44
C ARG A 189 15.37 -5.64 26.51
N PHE A 190 16.04 -5.38 25.42
CA PHE A 190 15.47 -4.57 24.35
C PHE A 190 14.28 -5.31 23.73
N VAL A 191 13.12 -4.64 23.72
CA VAL A 191 11.88 -5.16 23.11
C VAL A 191 11.64 -4.39 21.81
N PRO A 192 11.91 -5.02 20.64
CA PRO A 192 11.78 -4.37 19.34
C PRO A 192 10.32 -4.10 19.01
N GLN A 193 10.04 -2.94 18.43
CA GLN A 193 8.75 -2.55 17.92
C GLN A 193 8.67 -2.66 16.39
N ALA A 194 7.61 -2.15 15.79
CA ALA A 194 7.30 -2.37 14.38
C ALA A 194 8.45 -1.97 13.43
N PHE A 195 9.07 -0.81 13.66
CA PHE A 195 10.20 -0.35 12.86
C PHE A 195 11.39 -1.32 12.94
N THR A 196 11.86 -1.64 14.15
CA THR A 196 13.02 -2.50 14.31
C THR A 196 12.77 -3.91 13.80
N ARG A 197 11.56 -4.46 13.97
CA ARG A 197 11.19 -5.77 13.41
C ARG A 197 11.22 -5.76 11.88
N ALA A 198 10.65 -4.74 11.25
CA ALA A 198 10.69 -4.59 9.79
C ALA A 198 12.12 -4.38 9.27
N TYR A 199 12.91 -3.57 9.98
CA TYR A 199 14.30 -3.30 9.67
C TYR A 199 15.17 -4.57 9.69
N VAL A 200 15.07 -5.35 10.76
CA VAL A 200 15.79 -6.63 10.89
C VAL A 200 15.32 -7.64 9.85
N ALA A 201 14.02 -7.74 9.61
CA ALA A 201 13.48 -8.61 8.57
C ALA A 201 14.03 -8.23 7.20
N ALA A 202 14.08 -6.94 6.87
CA ALA A 202 14.58 -6.47 5.59
C ALA A 202 16.06 -6.75 5.38
N TRP A 203 16.89 -6.70 6.44
CA TRP A 203 18.29 -7.09 6.36
C TRP A 203 18.53 -8.60 6.38
N ASN A 204 17.51 -9.40 6.70
CA ASN A 204 17.60 -10.87 6.70
C ASN A 204 16.99 -11.50 5.44
N THR A 205 16.40 -10.72 4.52
CA THR A 205 15.86 -11.21 3.24
C THR A 205 16.18 -10.25 2.12
N GLU A 206 16.24 -10.77 0.89
CA GLU A 206 16.28 -9.93 -0.33
C GLU A 206 14.89 -9.55 -0.85
N LYS A 207 13.85 -10.24 -0.34
CA LYS A 207 12.45 -9.94 -0.72
C LYS A 207 12.03 -8.58 -0.19
N PRO A 208 11.05 -7.92 -0.85
CA PRO A 208 10.44 -6.72 -0.31
C PRO A 208 9.87 -6.93 1.10
N VAL A 209 10.08 -5.93 1.96
CA VAL A 209 9.51 -5.88 3.31
C VAL A 209 8.81 -4.54 3.46
N PHE A 210 7.55 -4.57 3.90
CA PHE A 210 6.74 -3.37 4.06
C PHE A 210 6.53 -3.06 5.54
N LEU A 211 6.79 -1.82 5.91
CA LEU A 211 6.33 -1.22 7.16
C LEU A 211 5.19 -0.27 6.84
N VAL A 212 3.99 -0.63 7.24
CA VAL A 212 2.76 0.14 7.02
C VAL A 212 2.44 0.91 8.31
N ILE A 213 2.39 2.23 8.20
CA ILE A 213 2.07 3.15 9.28
C ILE A 213 0.67 3.71 9.03
N GLU A 214 -0.31 3.26 9.80
CA GLU A 214 -1.66 3.80 9.73
C GLU A 214 -1.76 5.12 10.51
N GLU A 215 -2.53 6.08 9.94
CA GLU A 215 -2.84 7.36 10.57
C GLU A 215 -1.57 8.13 10.99
N ILE A 216 -0.62 8.28 10.06
CA ILE A 216 0.71 8.85 10.34
C ILE A 216 0.65 10.25 11.01
N ASN A 217 -0.38 11.04 10.70
CA ASN A 217 -0.58 12.39 11.23
C ASN A 217 -1.33 12.43 12.58
N ARG A 218 -1.73 11.30 13.14
CA ARG A 218 -2.27 11.24 14.52
C ARG A 218 -1.20 11.23 15.59
N GLY A 219 0.05 10.99 15.23
CA GLY A 219 1.20 11.09 16.11
C GLY A 219 2.14 12.20 15.69
N ASN A 220 2.94 12.69 16.63
CA ASN A 220 3.99 13.66 16.35
C ASN A 220 5.14 12.97 15.61
N CYS A 221 5.18 13.07 14.27
CA CYS A 221 6.19 12.41 13.43
C CYS A 221 7.63 12.76 13.85
N ALA A 222 7.89 14.01 14.25
CA ALA A 222 9.23 14.43 14.66
C ALA A 222 9.67 13.71 15.95
N GLN A 223 8.77 13.52 16.88
CA GLN A 223 9.03 12.79 18.14
C GLN A 223 9.16 11.28 17.90
N ILE A 224 8.29 10.71 17.07
CA ILE A 224 8.24 9.26 16.81
C ILE A 224 9.44 8.80 16.01
N PHE A 225 9.80 9.53 14.95
CA PHE A 225 10.95 9.20 14.12
C PHE A 225 12.28 9.60 14.75
N GLY A 226 12.34 10.71 15.46
CA GLY A 226 13.59 11.22 15.99
C GLY A 226 14.69 11.24 14.92
N ASP A 227 15.86 10.67 15.21
CA ASP A 227 16.99 10.62 14.29
C ASP A 227 16.75 9.72 13.07
N LEU A 228 15.80 8.79 13.13
CA LEU A 228 15.41 7.95 11.96
C LEU A 228 14.97 8.80 10.76
N PHE A 229 14.58 10.03 11.01
CA PHE A 229 14.22 10.98 9.98
C PHE A 229 15.33 11.16 8.91
N GLN A 230 16.60 11.12 9.30
CA GLN A 230 17.73 11.22 8.36
C GLN A 230 17.83 9.99 7.45
N LEU A 231 17.36 8.83 7.90
CA LEU A 231 17.40 7.60 7.12
C LEU A 231 16.46 7.63 5.91
N LEU A 232 15.48 8.53 5.90
CA LEU A 232 14.51 8.66 4.81
C LEU A 232 15.12 9.30 3.54
N ASP A 233 16.27 9.95 3.63
CA ASP A 233 17.02 10.38 2.44
C ASP A 233 17.71 9.17 1.82
N ARG A 234 17.24 8.75 0.63
CA ARG A 234 17.67 7.51 -0.04
C ARG A 234 18.51 7.79 -1.28
N LYS A 235 19.59 7.03 -1.42
CA LYS A 235 20.40 7.01 -2.63
C LYS A 235 20.68 5.57 -3.06
N ASN A 236 20.36 5.24 -4.29
CA ASN A 236 20.43 3.86 -4.81
C ASN A 236 19.65 2.85 -3.94
N GLY A 237 18.57 3.32 -3.31
CA GLY A 237 17.71 2.51 -2.42
C GLY A 237 18.17 2.42 -0.96
N TYR A 238 19.40 2.77 -0.62
CA TYR A 238 19.90 2.81 0.76
C TYR A 238 19.75 4.21 1.38
N SER A 239 19.67 4.29 2.71
CA SER A 239 19.81 5.59 3.38
C SER A 239 21.15 6.23 3.02
N GLU A 240 21.13 7.50 2.59
CA GLU A 240 22.35 8.26 2.26
C GLU A 240 23.15 8.59 3.51
N TYR A 241 22.46 8.85 4.62
CA TYR A 241 23.07 9.25 5.90
C TYR A 241 22.75 8.21 6.99
N PRO A 242 23.65 7.23 7.25
CA PRO A 242 23.51 6.32 8.37
C PRO A 242 23.61 7.04 9.71
N ILE A 243 22.76 6.67 10.67
CA ILE A 243 22.76 7.22 12.03
C ILE A 243 23.34 6.24 13.03
N ASP A 244 23.80 6.73 14.18
CA ASP A 244 24.29 5.88 15.26
C ASP A 244 23.12 5.17 15.95
N ALA A 245 23.31 3.90 16.33
CA ALA A 245 22.37 3.17 17.17
C ALA A 245 22.71 3.41 18.64
N ASP A 246 21.67 3.56 19.50
CA ASP A 246 21.90 3.50 20.92
C ASP A 246 22.42 2.11 21.37
N GLU A 247 23.02 2.02 22.54
CA GLU A 247 23.68 0.79 23.01
C GLU A 247 22.72 -0.40 23.06
N ALA A 248 21.48 -0.22 23.53
CA ALA A 248 20.52 -1.31 23.65
C ALA A 248 20.05 -1.80 22.29
N LEU A 249 19.79 -0.91 21.35
CA LEU A 249 19.43 -1.22 19.97
C LEU A 249 20.62 -1.85 19.24
N SER A 250 21.82 -1.32 19.43
CA SER A 250 23.07 -1.84 18.83
C SER A 250 23.30 -3.32 19.18
N MET A 251 23.22 -3.66 20.47
CA MET A 251 23.35 -5.05 20.93
C MET A 251 22.29 -5.97 20.32
N TYR A 252 21.05 -5.51 20.28
CA TYR A 252 19.94 -6.25 19.64
C TYR A 252 20.16 -6.47 18.15
N LEU A 253 20.60 -5.45 17.42
CA LEU A 253 20.85 -5.54 15.98
C LEU A 253 22.04 -6.45 15.67
N GLN A 254 23.13 -6.35 16.42
CA GLN A 254 24.30 -7.21 16.27
C GLN A 254 23.92 -8.70 16.35
N GLU A 255 23.13 -9.08 17.36
CA GLU A 255 22.67 -10.46 17.52
C GLU A 255 21.70 -10.87 16.41
N SER A 256 20.73 -9.99 16.05
CA SER A 256 19.70 -10.27 15.06
C SER A 256 20.22 -10.36 13.63
N LEU A 257 21.33 -9.67 13.29
CA LEU A 257 21.92 -9.65 11.96
C LEU A 257 23.14 -10.57 11.81
N LYS A 258 23.62 -11.18 12.90
CA LYS A 258 24.78 -12.06 12.91
C LYS A 258 24.67 -13.22 11.92
N ALA A 259 23.52 -13.85 11.85
CA ALA A 259 23.25 -15.01 11.00
C ALA A 259 22.71 -14.65 9.60
N SER A 260 22.59 -13.36 9.26
CA SER A 260 22.07 -12.95 7.96
C SER A 260 22.96 -13.41 6.81
N GLN A 261 22.32 -14.02 5.80
CA GLN A 261 22.98 -14.53 4.59
C GLN A 261 23.19 -13.44 3.52
N ARG A 262 22.70 -12.23 3.73
CA ARG A 262 22.87 -11.14 2.76
C ARG A 262 24.32 -10.69 2.71
N SER A 263 24.86 -10.61 1.51
CA SER A 263 26.24 -10.16 1.26
C SER A 263 26.40 -8.63 1.19
N ASP A 264 25.28 -7.92 1.03
CA ASP A 264 25.26 -6.47 0.84
C ASP A 264 25.02 -5.66 2.14
N ILE A 265 25.03 -6.32 3.30
CA ILE A 265 24.95 -5.63 4.60
C ILE A 265 26.30 -4.96 4.87
N PRO A 266 26.34 -3.61 5.04
CA PRO A 266 27.56 -2.94 5.47
C PRO A 266 28.04 -3.44 6.83
N ASP A 267 29.34 -3.57 7.02
CA ASP A 267 29.92 -4.09 8.28
C ASP A 267 29.49 -3.30 9.51
N ILE A 268 29.38 -1.97 9.38
CA ILE A 268 28.90 -1.07 10.45
C ILE A 268 27.45 -1.36 10.85
N VAL A 269 26.60 -1.77 9.89
CA VAL A 269 25.22 -2.18 10.14
C VAL A 269 25.17 -3.57 10.75
N ARG A 270 25.99 -4.52 10.24
CA ARG A 270 26.05 -5.88 10.75
C ARG A 270 26.53 -5.93 12.21
N ARG A 271 27.45 -5.02 12.59
CA ARG A 271 27.90 -4.86 13.98
C ARG A 271 26.92 -4.06 14.86
N GLY A 272 25.79 -3.60 14.29
CA GLY A 272 24.79 -2.81 15.02
C GLY A 272 25.24 -1.40 15.37
N GLU A 273 26.38 -0.92 14.89
CA GLU A 273 26.92 0.40 15.21
C GLU A 273 26.09 1.52 14.60
N LYS A 274 25.62 1.30 13.36
CA LYS A 274 24.81 2.29 12.65
C LYS A 274 23.56 1.66 12.04
N LEU A 275 22.51 2.47 11.96
CA LEU A 275 21.31 2.19 11.21
C LEU A 275 21.44 2.73 9.79
N GLN A 276 21.07 1.93 8.81
CA GLN A 276 20.93 2.32 7.39
C GLN A 276 19.80 1.49 6.78
N LEU A 277 18.80 2.12 6.19
CA LEU A 277 17.69 1.38 5.60
C LEU A 277 18.15 0.67 4.32
N PRO A 278 17.82 -0.62 4.14
CA PRO A 278 18.13 -1.37 2.92
C PRO A 278 17.16 -1.06 1.78
N PRO A 279 17.51 -1.35 0.53
CA PRO A 279 16.71 -0.99 -0.65
C PRO A 279 15.42 -1.80 -0.81
N ASN A 280 15.22 -2.83 -0.01
CA ASN A 280 14.02 -3.65 0.00
C ASN A 280 13.08 -3.34 1.17
N LEU A 281 13.34 -2.30 1.97
CA LEU A 281 12.45 -1.84 3.03
C LEU A 281 11.60 -0.68 2.52
N TYR A 282 10.30 -0.91 2.42
CA TYR A 282 9.29 0.05 2.02
C TYR A 282 8.58 0.61 3.25
N LEU A 283 8.48 1.92 3.32
CA LEU A 283 7.75 2.63 4.36
C LEU A 283 6.50 3.22 3.72
N TRP A 284 5.34 2.65 3.99
CA TRP A 284 4.07 3.12 3.48
C TRP A 284 3.21 3.63 4.61
N ALA A 285 2.48 4.69 4.37
CA ALA A 285 1.65 5.26 5.41
C ALA A 285 0.29 5.68 4.88
N THR A 286 -0.73 5.64 5.75
CA THR A 286 -2.03 6.25 5.47
C THR A 286 -2.17 7.56 6.24
N MET A 287 -2.91 8.49 5.65
CA MET A 287 -3.23 9.77 6.26
C MET A 287 -4.67 10.14 5.95
N ASN A 288 -5.46 10.40 6.99
CA ASN A 288 -6.73 11.10 6.84
C ASN A 288 -6.47 12.60 6.94
N THR A 289 -7.07 13.36 6.05
CA THR A 289 -6.90 14.82 6.01
C THR A 289 -7.92 15.55 6.86
N SER A 290 -9.00 14.86 7.29
CA SER A 290 -10.19 15.45 7.90
C SER A 290 -10.15 15.69 9.40
N ASP A 291 -9.26 15.04 10.14
CA ASP A 291 -9.30 15.07 11.60
C ASP A 291 -8.74 16.38 12.16
N GLN A 292 -9.42 16.94 13.16
CA GLN A 292 -9.04 18.21 13.79
C GLN A 292 -7.91 18.07 14.82
N SER A 293 -7.69 16.87 15.34
CA SER A 293 -6.66 16.56 16.35
C SER A 293 -5.36 16.05 15.75
N LEU A 294 -5.00 16.52 14.54
CA LEU A 294 -3.82 16.04 13.82
C LEU A 294 -2.58 16.85 14.17
N PHE A 295 -1.45 16.16 14.22
CA PHE A 295 -0.16 16.82 14.27
C PHE A 295 0.23 17.28 12.85
N PRO A 296 0.66 18.56 12.70
CA PRO A 296 1.14 19.03 11.41
C PRO A 296 2.42 18.28 11.03
N ILE A 297 2.45 17.79 9.80
CA ILE A 297 3.65 17.22 9.21
C ILE A 297 4.46 18.35 8.59
N ASP A 298 5.70 18.53 9.01
CA ASP A 298 6.56 19.60 8.50
C ASP A 298 7.00 19.35 7.02
N SER A 299 7.46 20.41 6.36
CA SER A 299 7.83 20.36 4.95
C SER A 299 9.07 19.50 4.70
N ALA A 300 10.00 19.42 5.65
CA ALA A 300 11.19 18.59 5.52
C ALA A 300 10.86 17.10 5.59
N PHE A 301 9.87 16.72 6.41
CA PHE A 301 9.34 15.37 6.44
C PHE A 301 8.58 15.06 5.14
N LYS A 302 7.69 15.98 4.71
CA LYS A 302 6.86 15.79 3.50
C LYS A 302 7.69 15.52 2.25
N ARG A 303 8.79 16.21 2.04
CA ARG A 303 9.63 16.08 0.83
C ARG A 303 10.30 14.71 0.65
N ARG A 304 10.35 13.89 1.70
CA ARG A 304 10.97 12.56 1.70
C ARG A 304 10.01 11.45 1.31
N TRP A 305 8.74 11.79 1.07
CA TRP A 305 7.68 10.85 0.77
C TRP A 305 7.07 11.15 -0.59
N GLU A 306 6.74 10.09 -1.32
CA GLU A 306 5.84 10.18 -2.45
C GLU A 306 4.39 10.27 -1.94
N TRP A 307 3.58 11.10 -2.59
CA TRP A 307 2.22 11.37 -2.16
C TRP A 307 1.24 10.78 -3.17
N LYS A 308 0.40 9.85 -2.72
CA LYS A 308 -0.63 9.21 -3.55
C LYS A 308 -2.02 9.60 -3.05
N TYR A 309 -2.71 10.41 -3.83
CA TYR A 309 -4.09 10.81 -3.54
C TYR A 309 -5.05 9.65 -3.78
N PHE A 310 -5.98 9.45 -2.86
CA PHE A 310 -7.09 8.50 -2.96
C PHE A 310 -8.39 9.26 -3.19
N PRO A 311 -8.89 9.36 -4.43
CA PRO A 311 -10.11 10.05 -4.74
C PRO A 311 -11.33 9.32 -4.17
N ILE A 312 -12.38 10.07 -3.89
CA ILE A 312 -13.69 9.52 -3.58
C ILE A 312 -14.29 8.98 -4.89
N LYS A 313 -14.56 7.68 -4.94
CA LYS A 313 -15.09 7.01 -6.13
C LYS A 313 -15.96 5.82 -5.72
N PRO A 314 -16.92 5.38 -6.58
CA PRO A 314 -17.67 4.16 -6.33
C PRO A 314 -16.74 2.94 -6.36
N CYS A 315 -17.17 1.86 -5.72
CA CYS A 315 -16.52 0.58 -5.84
C CYS A 315 -17.23 -0.23 -6.94
N PRO A 316 -16.52 -0.61 -8.04
CA PRO A 316 -17.15 -1.38 -9.12
C PRO A 316 -17.62 -2.78 -8.69
N GLU A 317 -17.00 -3.32 -7.66
CA GLU A 317 -17.19 -4.71 -7.19
C GLU A 317 -18.26 -4.81 -6.11
N LYS A 318 -18.71 -3.66 -5.53
CA LYS A 318 -19.69 -3.61 -4.45
C LYS A 318 -20.72 -2.54 -4.72
N HIS A 319 -21.96 -2.91 -4.55
CA HIS A 319 -23.08 -2.00 -4.63
C HIS A 319 -23.82 -2.00 -3.30
N TYR A 320 -23.77 -0.87 -2.58
CA TYR A 320 -24.47 -0.72 -1.31
C TYR A 320 -25.79 0.02 -1.52
N GLU A 321 -26.83 -0.52 -0.90
CA GLU A 321 -28.17 0.06 -0.87
C GLU A 321 -28.50 0.54 0.55
N ILE A 322 -29.17 1.68 0.66
CA ILE A 322 -29.75 2.16 1.92
C ILE A 322 -31.18 1.72 1.98
N VAL A 323 -31.60 1.06 3.07
CA VAL A 323 -33.00 0.67 3.31
C VAL A 323 -33.50 1.38 4.57
N VAL A 324 -34.54 2.23 4.39
CA VAL A 324 -35.19 2.99 5.46
C VAL A 324 -36.71 2.78 5.35
N GLY A 325 -37.27 1.91 6.20
CA GLY A 325 -38.66 1.50 6.09
C GLY A 325 -38.94 0.81 4.75
N GLU A 326 -39.83 1.38 3.95
CA GLU A 326 -40.20 0.88 2.61
C GLU A 326 -39.35 1.56 1.50
N HIS A 327 -38.49 2.52 1.83
CA HIS A 327 -37.70 3.29 0.89
C HIS A 327 -36.31 2.68 0.67
N GLN A 328 -35.85 2.68 -0.59
CA GLN A 328 -34.53 2.23 -1.00
C GLN A 328 -33.79 3.33 -1.74
N TYR A 329 -32.51 3.53 -1.43
CA TYR A 329 -31.67 4.55 -2.05
C TYR A 329 -30.32 3.95 -2.44
N ASP A 330 -29.76 4.42 -3.56
CA ASP A 330 -28.38 4.09 -3.94
C ASP A 330 -27.38 4.83 -3.04
N TRP A 331 -26.53 4.08 -2.37
CA TRP A 331 -25.52 4.65 -1.48
C TRP A 331 -24.58 5.64 -2.15
N TRP A 332 -24.14 5.32 -3.37
CA TRP A 332 -23.26 6.22 -4.10
C TRP A 332 -23.94 7.53 -4.48
N GLY A 333 -25.19 7.47 -4.86
CA GLY A 333 -26.02 8.65 -5.13
C GLY A 333 -26.13 9.56 -3.92
N VAL A 334 -26.43 8.97 -2.74
CA VAL A 334 -26.53 9.72 -1.47
C VAL A 334 -25.19 10.32 -1.07
N ILE A 335 -24.07 9.57 -1.17
CA ILE A 335 -22.72 10.12 -0.89
C ILE A 335 -22.42 11.35 -1.75
N LYS A 336 -22.68 11.27 -3.05
CA LYS A 336 -22.41 12.41 -3.95
C LYS A 336 -23.13 13.68 -3.50
N LYS A 337 -24.41 13.55 -3.12
CA LYS A 337 -25.24 14.65 -2.65
C LYS A 337 -24.72 15.22 -1.34
N ILE A 338 -24.46 14.37 -0.36
CA ILE A 338 -23.87 14.75 0.93
C ILE A 338 -22.53 15.46 0.71
N ASN A 339 -21.65 14.93 -0.12
CA ASN A 339 -20.35 15.50 -0.38
C ASN A 339 -20.42 16.85 -1.10
N SER A 340 -21.42 17.06 -1.95
CA SER A 340 -21.68 18.37 -2.55
C SER A 340 -21.99 19.42 -1.47
N VAL A 341 -22.89 19.08 -0.55
CA VAL A 341 -23.25 19.98 0.58
C VAL A 341 -22.05 20.23 1.51
N ILE A 342 -21.28 19.17 1.83
CA ILE A 342 -20.05 19.33 2.63
C ILE A 342 -19.06 20.26 1.93
N GLY A 343 -18.84 20.06 0.62
CA GLY A 343 -17.90 20.85 -0.16
C GLY A 343 -18.25 22.33 -0.17
N GLU A 344 -19.53 22.68 -0.32
CA GLU A 344 -19.98 24.06 -0.29
C GLU A 344 -19.89 24.69 1.11
N ALA A 345 -20.28 23.96 2.14
CA ALA A 345 -20.27 24.48 3.50
C ALA A 345 -18.84 24.63 4.06
N THR A 346 -17.94 23.73 3.73
CA THR A 346 -16.60 23.67 4.33
C THR A 346 -15.49 24.18 3.43
N HIS A 347 -15.74 24.31 2.12
CA HIS A 347 -14.75 24.58 1.09
C HIS A 347 -13.54 23.62 1.15
N SER A 348 -13.76 22.38 1.63
CA SER A 348 -12.73 21.36 1.82
C SER A 348 -13.25 19.98 1.41
N GLU A 349 -12.44 19.25 0.63
CA GLU A 349 -12.70 17.86 0.31
C GLU A 349 -12.38 16.92 1.50
N ASP A 350 -11.64 17.41 2.48
CA ASP A 350 -11.17 16.60 3.61
C ASP A 350 -12.29 16.03 4.46
N LYS A 351 -13.40 16.77 4.59
CA LYS A 351 -14.58 16.37 5.35
C LYS A 351 -15.56 15.49 4.58
N GLN A 352 -15.32 15.25 3.30
CA GLN A 352 -16.18 14.44 2.47
C GLN A 352 -16.10 12.95 2.83
N LEU A 353 -17.14 12.20 2.48
CA LEU A 353 -17.28 10.77 2.77
C LEU A 353 -16.77 9.93 1.61
N GLY A 354 -15.91 8.97 1.88
CA GLY A 354 -15.57 7.92 0.92
C GLY A 354 -16.61 6.81 0.86
N TYR A 355 -16.58 6.01 -0.21
CA TYR A 355 -17.54 4.94 -0.44
C TYR A 355 -17.64 3.94 0.72
N PHE A 356 -16.49 3.63 1.35
CA PHE A 356 -16.38 2.69 2.48
C PHE A 356 -16.49 3.36 3.86
N PHE A 357 -17.05 4.56 3.93
CA PHE A 357 -17.32 5.20 5.22
C PHE A 357 -18.27 4.37 6.08
N VAL A 358 -19.27 3.74 5.43
CA VAL A 358 -20.08 2.68 6.00
C VAL A 358 -19.78 1.38 5.23
N THR A 359 -19.54 0.30 5.97
CA THR A 359 -19.30 -1.04 5.43
C THR A 359 -20.32 -2.00 6.04
N PRO A 360 -21.47 -2.20 5.39
CA PRO A 360 -22.48 -3.15 5.84
C PRO A 360 -22.02 -4.60 5.63
N LYS A 361 -22.58 -5.55 6.37
CA LYS A 361 -22.26 -6.98 6.22
C LYS A 361 -22.88 -7.60 4.98
N ASP A 362 -24.11 -7.21 4.65
CA ASP A 362 -24.93 -7.82 3.60
C ASP A 362 -25.22 -6.80 2.47
N ASP A 363 -24.29 -5.87 2.22
CA ASP A 363 -24.38 -4.78 1.25
C ASP A 363 -25.60 -3.84 1.46
N VAL A 364 -26.32 -3.97 2.58
CA VAL A 364 -27.47 -3.15 2.96
C VAL A 364 -27.14 -2.27 4.16
N ILE A 365 -27.27 -0.96 3.97
CA ILE A 365 -27.11 0.07 5.01
C ILE A 365 -28.49 0.31 5.64
N THR A 366 -28.64 -0.05 6.90
CA THR A 366 -29.89 0.17 7.65
C THR A 366 -30.01 1.62 8.13
N ALA A 367 -31.23 2.01 8.53
CA ALA A 367 -31.49 3.33 9.11
C ALA A 367 -30.58 3.61 10.34
N GLU A 368 -30.38 2.61 11.20
CA GLU A 368 -29.51 2.73 12.38
C GLU A 368 -28.04 2.99 11.98
N MET A 369 -27.55 2.29 10.95
CA MET A 369 -26.20 2.51 10.45
C MET A 369 -26.06 3.89 9.83
N LEU A 370 -27.08 4.35 9.08
CA LEU A 370 -27.09 5.65 8.45
C LEU A 370 -27.10 6.78 9.49
N VAL A 371 -28.03 6.74 10.44
CA VAL A 371 -28.12 7.75 11.51
C VAL A 371 -26.89 7.71 12.42
N GLY A 372 -26.51 6.53 12.91
CA GLY A 372 -25.44 6.38 13.88
C GLY A 372 -24.04 6.64 13.33
N LYS A 373 -23.82 6.56 12.02
CA LYS A 373 -22.51 6.79 11.41
C LYS A 373 -22.49 8.05 10.57
N VAL A 374 -23.42 8.17 9.60
CA VAL A 374 -23.39 9.24 8.61
C VAL A 374 -23.97 10.54 9.18
N PHE A 375 -25.21 10.50 9.69
CA PHE A 375 -25.84 11.71 10.24
C PHE A 375 -25.09 12.19 11.48
N PHE A 376 -24.62 11.27 12.34
CA PHE A 376 -23.80 11.64 13.48
C PHE A 376 -22.49 12.33 13.08
N TYR A 377 -21.82 11.81 12.04
CA TYR A 377 -20.62 12.45 11.49
C TYR A 377 -20.91 13.85 10.94
N LEU A 378 -21.97 13.97 10.14
CA LEU A 378 -22.40 15.28 9.62
C LEU A 378 -22.67 16.26 10.76
N TRP A 379 -23.41 15.81 11.76
CA TRP A 379 -23.77 16.63 12.91
C TRP A 379 -22.54 17.06 13.74
N ASN A 380 -21.73 16.10 14.12
CA ASN A 380 -20.71 16.28 15.16
C ASN A 380 -19.36 16.76 14.60
N ASP A 381 -18.96 16.23 13.43
CA ASP A 381 -17.61 16.43 12.89
C ASP A 381 -17.57 17.43 11.73
N VAL A 382 -18.66 17.52 10.96
CA VAL A 382 -18.72 18.44 9.83
C VAL A 382 -19.33 19.79 10.24
N PHE A 383 -20.62 19.81 10.60
CA PHE A 383 -21.36 21.06 10.72
C PHE A 383 -21.30 21.74 12.09
N LYS A 384 -20.91 21.04 13.13
CA LYS A 384 -20.78 21.61 14.47
C LYS A 384 -19.88 22.86 14.51
N HIS A 385 -18.86 22.94 13.70
CA HIS A 385 -17.89 24.04 13.66
C HIS A 385 -18.18 25.08 12.58
N TYR A 386 -19.10 24.80 11.65
CA TYR A 386 -19.41 25.70 10.53
C TYR A 386 -20.77 26.41 10.72
N GLY A 387 -21.32 26.34 11.93
CA GLY A 387 -22.63 26.88 12.26
C GLY A 387 -23.77 26.01 11.67
N PHE A 388 -24.73 25.67 12.50
CA PHE A 388 -25.93 24.93 12.06
C PHE A 388 -26.87 25.75 11.18
N ASP A 389 -26.38 26.88 10.66
CA ASP A 389 -27.14 27.85 9.89
C ASP A 389 -27.59 27.30 8.55
N HIS A 390 -27.56 26.00 8.31
CA HIS A 390 -27.60 25.68 6.92
C HIS A 390 -28.58 24.62 6.54
N SER A 391 -29.08 24.94 5.45
CA SER A 391 -29.99 24.27 4.56
C SER A 391 -30.12 22.76 4.77
N ILE A 392 -29.00 22.03 5.08
CA ILE A 392 -29.04 20.58 5.25
C ILE A 392 -29.88 20.13 6.47
N PHE A 393 -29.87 20.88 7.56
CA PHE A 393 -30.65 20.54 8.77
C PHE A 393 -31.97 21.33 8.88
N SER A 394 -32.41 22.03 7.85
CA SER A 394 -33.68 22.72 7.83
C SER A 394 -34.85 21.77 7.57
N LYS A 395 -35.91 21.89 8.34
CA LYS A 395 -37.19 21.17 8.10
C LYS A 395 -38.09 21.84 7.02
N GLY A 396 -37.60 22.89 6.35
CA GLY A 396 -38.37 23.61 5.33
C GLY A 396 -39.47 24.55 5.85
N ASN A 397 -39.83 24.46 7.14
CA ASN A 397 -40.86 25.30 7.80
C ASN A 397 -40.23 26.39 8.69
N GLY A 398 -38.93 26.61 8.58
CA GLY A 398 -38.16 27.54 9.44
C GLY A 398 -37.62 26.88 10.73
N GLU A 399 -37.92 25.64 10.95
CA GLU A 399 -37.35 24.83 12.03
C GLU A 399 -36.09 24.09 11.55
N THR A 400 -35.23 23.71 12.53
CA THR A 400 -34.03 22.95 12.27
C THR A 400 -34.14 21.58 12.93
N TYR A 401 -33.67 20.54 12.25
CA TYR A 401 -33.52 19.22 12.87
C TYR A 401 -32.60 19.32 14.08
N SER A 402 -32.98 18.67 15.18
CA SER A 402 -32.07 18.26 16.24
C SER A 402 -31.64 16.81 16.00
N PHE A 403 -30.52 16.38 16.55
CA PHE A 403 -30.12 14.98 16.38
C PHE A 403 -31.12 14.00 17.04
N ALA A 404 -31.81 14.47 18.10
CA ALA A 404 -32.88 13.72 18.77
C ALA A 404 -34.11 13.45 17.90
N ASP A 405 -34.35 14.30 16.87
CA ASP A 405 -35.50 14.12 15.96
C ASP A 405 -35.41 12.84 15.08
N PHE A 406 -34.23 12.24 15.00
CA PHE A 406 -34.04 10.96 14.32
C PHE A 406 -34.34 9.74 15.21
N PHE A 407 -34.77 9.98 16.46
CA PHE A 407 -35.10 8.92 17.41
C PHE A 407 -36.47 9.12 18.03
N GLN A 408 -37.17 8.02 18.25
CA GLN A 408 -38.39 7.99 19.07
C GLN A 408 -38.04 8.11 20.55
N GLU A 409 -39.05 8.38 21.41
CA GLU A 409 -38.86 8.39 22.86
C GLU A 409 -38.35 7.06 23.42
N THR A 410 -38.60 5.96 22.71
CA THR A 410 -38.08 4.62 23.00
C THR A 410 -36.59 4.43 22.71
N GLY A 411 -35.97 5.37 21.97
CA GLY A 411 -34.62 5.26 21.46
C GLY A 411 -34.51 4.52 20.11
N GLU A 412 -35.60 4.07 19.55
CA GLU A 412 -35.66 3.48 18.20
C GLU A 412 -35.54 4.60 17.12
N ILE A 413 -35.15 4.22 15.91
CA ILE A 413 -35.03 5.19 14.83
C ILE A 413 -36.41 5.67 14.38
N GLU A 414 -36.57 7.01 14.26
CA GLU A 414 -37.76 7.64 13.67
C GLU A 414 -37.62 7.65 12.13
N ILE A 415 -38.19 6.64 11.50
CA ILE A 415 -38.07 6.36 10.07
C ILE A 415 -38.54 7.54 9.22
N GLN A 416 -39.65 8.19 9.60
CA GLN A 416 -40.18 9.31 8.83
C GLN A 416 -39.23 10.51 8.82
N SER A 417 -38.57 10.81 9.95
CA SER A 417 -37.56 11.87 10.03
C SER A 417 -36.34 11.56 9.16
N VAL A 418 -35.91 10.30 9.10
CA VAL A 418 -34.77 9.88 8.27
C VAL A 418 -35.11 10.03 6.78
N VAL A 419 -36.29 9.58 6.35
CA VAL A 419 -36.77 9.72 4.97
C VAL A 419 -36.88 11.19 4.59
N ALA A 420 -37.54 12.01 5.40
CA ALA A 420 -37.71 13.43 5.15
C ALA A 420 -36.36 14.18 5.07
N PHE A 421 -35.39 13.79 5.88
CA PHE A 421 -34.04 14.36 5.83
C PHE A 421 -33.30 14.01 4.54
N LEU A 422 -33.40 12.76 4.07
CA LEU A 422 -32.81 12.34 2.80
C LEU A 422 -33.44 13.07 1.60
N GLU A 423 -34.75 13.22 1.59
CA GLU A 423 -35.49 13.98 0.57
C GLU A 423 -35.12 15.47 0.60
N HIS A 424 -34.90 16.04 1.79
CA HIS A 424 -34.45 17.42 1.93
C HIS A 424 -33.02 17.61 1.37
N ILE A 425 -32.09 16.67 1.60
CA ILE A 425 -30.76 16.72 0.98
C ILE A 425 -30.87 16.77 -0.55
N ASP A 426 -31.79 16.01 -1.14
CA ASP A 426 -32.02 16.01 -2.58
C ASP A 426 -32.43 17.39 -3.07
N GLN A 427 -33.40 18.01 -2.40
CA GLN A 427 -33.89 19.37 -2.75
C GLN A 427 -32.80 20.44 -2.59
N VAL A 428 -31.97 20.34 -1.55
CA VAL A 428 -30.85 21.28 -1.32
C VAL A 428 -29.85 21.21 -2.47
N VAL A 429 -29.46 20.00 -2.88
CA VAL A 429 -28.52 19.79 -3.99
C VAL A 429 -29.08 20.26 -5.33
N ASP A 430 -30.35 19.99 -5.60
CA ASP A 430 -31.03 20.44 -6.83
C ASP A 430 -31.07 21.96 -6.93
N ASN A 431 -31.23 22.66 -5.81
CA ASN A 431 -31.18 24.12 -5.76
C ASN A 431 -29.77 24.70 -5.94
N MET A 432 -28.73 23.93 -5.54
CA MET A 432 -27.33 24.33 -5.72
C MET A 432 -26.84 24.14 -7.15
N HIS A 433 -27.29 23.06 -7.82
CA HIS A 433 -26.89 22.72 -9.18
C HIS A 433 -28.11 22.38 -10.06
N PRO A 434 -28.85 23.36 -10.58
CA PRO A 434 -30.08 23.11 -11.37
C PRO A 434 -29.83 22.35 -12.69
N PHE A 435 -28.64 21.89 -12.99
CA PHE A 435 -28.27 21.33 -14.29
C PHE A 435 -27.56 19.95 -14.28
N CYS A 436 -27.71 19.10 -13.30
CA CYS A 436 -27.14 17.77 -13.39
C CYS A 436 -27.90 16.70 -12.63
N LEU A 437 -29.04 16.29 -13.11
CA LEU A 437 -29.60 14.96 -12.84
C LEU A 437 -30.30 14.44 -14.09
N ASP A 438 -29.54 13.84 -15.00
CA ASP A 438 -30.11 12.94 -16.01
C ASP A 438 -30.51 11.63 -15.35
N THR A 439 -31.77 11.54 -14.96
CA THR A 439 -32.42 10.27 -14.60
C THR A 439 -32.89 9.52 -15.84
N SER A 440 -31.97 9.16 -16.75
CA SER A 440 -32.32 8.37 -17.94
C SER A 440 -31.33 7.26 -18.16
N ALA A 441 -31.43 6.23 -17.32
CA ALA A 441 -30.82 4.92 -17.64
C ALA A 441 -31.67 3.78 -17.07
N THR A 442 -32.99 3.82 -17.30
CA THR A 442 -33.84 2.63 -17.26
C THR A 442 -34.70 2.64 -18.52
N GLY A 443 -34.07 2.33 -19.62
CA GLY A 443 -34.74 2.04 -20.88
C GLY A 443 -34.39 0.63 -21.29
N VAL A 444 -35.03 -0.36 -20.69
CA VAL A 444 -35.15 -1.67 -21.28
C VAL A 444 -36.07 -1.49 -22.49
N ASN A 445 -35.56 -1.56 -23.69
CA ASN A 445 -36.33 -1.77 -24.90
C ASN A 445 -36.48 -3.25 -25.14
N GLU A 446 -37.66 -3.77 -24.85
CA GLU A 446 -38.22 -4.93 -25.55
C GLU A 446 -38.51 -4.50 -27.00
N ALA A 447 -37.90 -5.17 -27.95
CA ALA A 447 -38.44 -5.60 -29.27
C ALA A 447 -37.41 -6.49 -29.98
#